data_08ac7d741f282683efeee0219c974326
#
_entry.id   08ac7d741f282683efeee0219c974326
#
_cell.length_a   1.000
_cell.length_b   1.000
_cell.length_c   1.000
_cell.angle_alpha   90.00
_cell.angle_beta   90.00
_cell.angle_gamma   90.00
#
_symmetry.space_group_name_H-M   'P 1'
#
loop_
_entity.id
_entity.type
_entity.pdbx_description
1 polymer ?
#
loop_
_entity_poly.entity_id
_entity_poly.type
_entity_poly.pdbx_seq_one_letter_code
_entity_poly.pdbx_strand_id
1 'polypeptide(L)' 'MIAPMHMGTHIDGFCHITVGEDAHWYNGYNVSEYWGDFGPLKTDATTIPPIILRGVLLDIAGYKGLDHVDPN' A
#
# COMPACT_ATOMS: atom_id res chain seq x y z
N MET A 1 5.37 -20.01 6.95
CA MET A 1 3.99 -19.51 6.79
C MET A 1 3.83 -18.93 5.41
N ILE A 2 2.73 -19.22 4.74
CA ILE A 2 2.36 -18.57 3.47
C ILE A 2 1.11 -17.75 3.74
N ALA A 3 1.17 -16.44 3.52
CA ALA A 3 0.05 -15.53 3.75
C ALA A 3 0.08 -14.36 2.75
N PRO A 4 -1.08 -13.78 2.42
CA PRO A 4 -1.11 -12.57 1.60
C PRO A 4 -0.36 -11.43 2.25
N MET A 5 0.35 -10.63 1.47
CA MET A 5 1.11 -9.48 1.99
C MET A 5 0.22 -8.43 2.64
N HIS A 6 -1.04 -8.33 2.21
CA HIS A 6 -2.00 -7.34 2.72
C HIS A 6 -2.78 -7.81 3.96
N MET A 7 -2.36 -8.90 4.59
CA MET A 7 -3.06 -9.43 5.76
C MET A 7 -2.79 -8.65 7.04
N GLY A 8 -1.59 -8.07 7.19
CA GLY A 8 -1.21 -7.26 8.34
C GLY A 8 -0.85 -5.83 7.96
N THR A 9 -0.33 -5.08 8.91
CA THR A 9 0.15 -3.72 8.66
C THR A 9 1.21 -3.72 7.57
N HIS A 10 1.02 -2.90 6.55
CA HIS A 10 1.94 -2.81 5.42
C HIS A 10 1.85 -1.42 4.78
N ILE A 11 2.74 -1.15 3.84
CA ILE A 11 2.72 0.06 3.02
C ILE A 11 2.66 -0.34 1.56
N ASP A 12 1.85 0.38 0.79
CA ASP A 12 1.73 0.21 -0.65
C ASP A 12 2.43 1.35 -1.40
N GLY A 13 3.10 1.02 -2.50
CA GLY A 13 3.61 2.04 -3.40
C GLY A 13 2.47 2.70 -4.19
N PHE A 14 2.73 3.85 -4.78
CA PHE A 14 1.72 4.56 -5.58
C PHE A 14 1.27 3.78 -6.81
N CYS A 15 2.03 2.80 -7.26
CA CYS A 15 1.67 1.93 -8.38
C CYS A 15 0.66 0.84 -8.01
N HIS A 16 0.29 0.70 -6.72
CA HIS A 16 -0.59 -0.37 -6.26
C HIS A 16 -2.02 -0.23 -6.78
N ILE A 17 -2.51 1.00 -6.93
CA ILE A 17 -3.87 1.28 -7.40
C ILE A 17 -3.80 1.97 -8.76
N THR A 18 -4.52 1.44 -9.73
CA THR A 18 -4.67 2.02 -11.06
C THR A 18 -6.08 2.52 -11.30
N VAL A 19 -6.22 3.47 -12.20
CA VAL A 19 -7.53 4.01 -12.61
C VAL A 19 -7.63 4.05 -14.12
N GLY A 20 -8.86 3.97 -14.63
CA GLY A 20 -9.14 4.07 -16.06
C GLY A 20 -8.92 2.78 -16.82
N GLU A 21 -9.35 2.76 -18.09
CA GLU A 21 -9.21 1.59 -18.96
C GLU A 21 -7.75 1.30 -19.34
N ASP A 22 -6.91 2.34 -19.37
CA ASP A 22 -5.48 2.24 -19.64
C ASP A 22 -4.65 1.89 -18.40
N ALA A 23 -5.29 1.64 -17.28
CA ALA A 23 -4.65 1.22 -16.03
C ALA A 23 -3.44 2.10 -15.67
N HIS A 24 -3.67 3.39 -15.51
CA HIS A 24 -2.63 4.33 -15.09
C HIS A 24 -2.70 4.62 -13.58
N TRP A 25 -1.57 5.00 -12.99
CA TRP A 25 -1.47 5.35 -11.57
C TRP A 25 -0.86 6.74 -11.37
N TYR A 26 -0.52 7.07 -10.15
CA TYR A 26 0.00 8.37 -9.77
C TYR A 26 1.06 8.88 -10.75
N ASN A 27 0.95 10.14 -11.16
CA ASN A 27 1.81 10.82 -12.14
C ASN A 27 1.59 10.38 -13.60
N GLY A 28 0.49 9.69 -13.91
CA GLY A 28 0.15 9.31 -15.27
C GLY A 28 0.95 8.13 -15.84
N TYR A 29 1.69 7.40 -15.01
CA TYR A 29 2.34 6.18 -15.45
C TYR A 29 1.31 5.09 -15.73
N ASN A 30 1.47 4.32 -16.79
CA ASN A 30 0.54 3.27 -17.16
C ASN A 30 1.21 1.90 -17.24
N VAL A 31 0.39 0.84 -17.14
CA VAL A 31 0.88 -0.54 -17.12
C VAL A 31 1.58 -0.90 -18.41
N SER A 32 1.08 -0.44 -19.56
CA SER A 32 1.65 -0.80 -20.88
C SER A 32 3.09 -0.35 -21.06
N GLU A 33 3.50 0.75 -20.43
CA GLU A 33 4.85 1.33 -20.57
C GLU A 33 5.75 1.07 -19.38
N TYR A 34 5.17 0.98 -18.17
CA TYR A 34 5.93 1.00 -16.92
C TYR A 34 5.77 -0.27 -16.07
N TRP A 35 5.35 -1.38 -16.68
CA TRP A 35 5.32 -2.68 -16.02
C TRP A 35 6.37 -3.59 -16.63
N GLY A 36 7.29 -4.08 -15.82
CA GLY A 36 8.35 -5.01 -16.25
C GLY A 36 8.07 -6.44 -15.81
N ASP A 37 9.00 -7.33 -16.13
CA ASP A 37 8.89 -8.77 -15.85
C ASP A 37 8.76 -9.06 -14.35
N PHE A 38 9.30 -8.18 -13.51
CA PHE A 38 9.29 -8.35 -12.05
C PHE A 38 8.40 -7.34 -11.33
N GLY A 39 7.51 -6.65 -12.07
CA GLY A 39 6.57 -5.70 -11.52
C GLY A 39 6.76 -4.28 -12.04
N PRO A 40 6.21 -3.30 -11.32
CA PRO A 40 6.23 -1.90 -11.77
C PRO A 40 7.65 -1.33 -11.80
N LEU A 41 7.92 -0.48 -12.80
CA LEU A 41 9.22 0.19 -13.00
C LEU A 41 9.28 1.57 -12.34
N LYS A 42 8.14 2.11 -11.88
CA LYS A 42 8.04 3.43 -11.26
C LYS A 42 7.16 3.38 -10.01
N THR A 43 7.57 4.11 -9.00
CA THR A 43 6.80 4.35 -7.75
C THR A 43 6.40 3.08 -6.99
N ASP A 44 7.15 2.01 -7.16
CA ASP A 44 6.97 0.79 -6.40
C ASP A 44 7.49 0.93 -4.95
N ALA A 45 7.06 0.05 -4.07
CA ALA A 45 7.42 0.13 -2.66
C ALA A 45 8.92 -0.08 -2.39
N THR A 46 9.65 -0.71 -3.30
CA THR A 46 11.09 -0.95 -3.13
C THR A 46 11.93 0.33 -3.14
N THR A 47 11.38 1.42 -3.67
CA THR A 47 12.07 2.73 -3.69
C THR A 47 11.87 3.53 -2.41
N ILE A 48 11.00 3.07 -1.50
CA ILE A 48 10.76 3.75 -0.23
C ILE A 48 11.93 3.45 0.72
N PRO A 49 12.65 4.48 1.20
CA PRO A 49 13.74 4.27 2.16
C PRO A 49 13.20 3.88 3.54
N PRO A 50 14.07 3.43 4.47
CA PRO A 50 13.67 3.20 5.84
C PRO A 50 12.99 4.44 6.44
N ILE A 51 11.87 4.22 7.15
CA ILE A 51 11.09 5.30 7.76
C ILE A 51 11.37 5.32 9.25
N ILE A 52 12.06 6.37 9.73
CA ILE A 52 12.37 6.56 11.14
C ILE A 52 11.88 7.94 11.53
N LEU A 53 10.74 8.00 12.19
CA LEU A 53 10.11 9.26 12.56
C LEU A 53 9.18 9.08 13.76
N ARG A 54 8.62 10.17 14.24
CA ARG A 54 7.66 10.15 15.32
C ARG A 54 6.39 9.43 14.90
N GLY A 55 5.92 8.47 15.72
CA GLY A 55 4.65 7.80 15.52
C GLY A 55 3.57 8.37 16.43
N VAL A 56 2.32 8.26 16.01
CA VAL A 56 1.14 8.57 16.81
C VAL A 56 0.22 7.35 16.76
N LEU A 57 -0.09 6.80 17.93
CA LEU A 57 -1.02 5.69 18.06
C LEU A 57 -2.46 6.23 18.13
N LEU A 58 -3.29 5.82 17.20
CA LEU A 58 -4.73 6.08 17.22
C LEU A 58 -5.44 4.80 17.67
N ASP A 59 -5.68 4.67 18.96
CA ASP A 59 -6.31 3.48 19.55
C ASP A 59 -7.83 3.52 19.39
N ILE A 60 -8.30 3.19 18.18
CA ILE A 60 -9.73 3.21 17.87
C ILE A 60 -10.49 2.14 18.65
N ALA A 61 -9.92 0.94 18.79
CA ALA A 61 -10.56 -0.13 19.55
C ALA A 61 -10.74 0.29 21.02
N GLY A 62 -9.70 0.83 21.64
CA GLY A 62 -9.78 1.34 23.01
C GLY A 62 -10.79 2.47 23.17
N TYR A 63 -10.82 3.41 22.22
CA TYR A 63 -11.81 4.49 22.21
C TYR A 63 -13.26 3.97 22.17
N LYS A 64 -13.50 2.91 21.39
CA LYS A 64 -14.82 2.27 21.30
C LYS A 64 -15.09 1.26 22.40
N GLY A 65 -14.14 0.99 23.30
CA GLY A 65 -14.27 -0.01 24.36
C GLY A 65 -14.29 -1.46 23.85
N LEU A 66 -13.58 -1.74 22.76
CA LEU A 66 -13.54 -3.05 22.10
C LEU A 66 -12.14 -3.66 22.20
N ASP A 67 -12.05 -4.99 22.12
CA ASP A 67 -10.76 -5.68 22.00
C ASP A 67 -10.15 -5.50 20.61
N HIS A 68 -11.01 -5.39 19.59
CA HIS A 68 -10.60 -5.18 18.20
C HIS A 68 -11.73 -4.48 17.45
N VAL A 69 -11.39 -3.92 16.29
CA VAL A 69 -12.36 -3.29 15.38
C VAL A 69 -12.67 -4.27 14.25
N ASP A 70 -13.96 -4.47 13.96
CA ASP A 70 -14.38 -5.30 12.84
C ASP A 70 -13.93 -4.72 11.50
N PRO A 71 -13.67 -5.55 10.47
CA PRO A 71 -13.10 -5.08 9.19
C PRO A 71 -14.07 -4.28 8.33
N ASN A 72 -15.27 -3.99 8.79
CA ASN A 72 -16.26 -3.19 8.04
C ASN A 72 -16.27 -1.72 8.46
#